data_5668ae331c8200145a46d1c0b3c697d6
#
_entry.id   5668ae331c8200145a46d1c0b3c697d6
#
_cell.length_a   1.000
_cell.length_b   1.000
_cell.length_c   1.000
_cell.angle_alpha   90.00
_cell.angle_beta   90.00
_cell.angle_gamma   90.00
#
_symmetry.space_group_name_H-M   'P 1'
#
loop_
_entity.id
_entity.type
_entity.pdbx_description
1 polymer ?
#
loop_
_entity_poly.entity_id
_entity_poly.type
_entity_poly.pdbx_seq_one_letter_code
_entity_poly.pdbx_strand_id
1 'polypeptide(L)'
;MSRLHFEEARTEEQFAALSLIHALGWRTTYAGAIPADFMAREITDDRWVPTFRENLKTNRNQLLLLYDEDIPVCCATFGPARIDAGLQAGTVCKFNSRGYEGWGEIISFYTHPDHK
;
A
#
# COMPACT_ATOMS: atom_id res chain seq x y z
N MET A 1 1.80 4.02 28.71
CA MET A 1 2.89 4.04 27.72
C MET A 1 2.47 3.34 26.44
N SER A 2 2.63 3.98 25.33
CA SER A 2 2.30 3.35 24.06
C SER A 2 3.46 2.48 23.59
N ARG A 3 3.16 1.24 23.21
CA ARG A 3 4.12 0.34 22.56
C ARG A 3 4.02 0.43 21.04
N LEU A 4 3.16 1.31 20.55
CA LEU A 4 2.98 1.53 19.12
C LEU A 4 3.98 2.56 18.63
N HIS A 5 4.59 2.30 17.49
CA HIS A 5 5.46 3.28 16.85
C HIS A 5 5.41 3.15 15.34
N PHE A 6 5.67 4.25 14.66
CA PHE A 6 5.74 4.28 13.20
C PHE A 6 7.19 4.23 12.75
N GLU A 7 7.41 3.55 11.63
CA GLU A 7 8.67 3.60 10.91
C GLU A 7 8.42 3.77 9.43
N GLU A 8 9.28 4.54 8.78
CA GLU A 8 9.27 4.61 7.33
C GLU A 8 9.92 3.34 6.77
N ALA A 9 9.23 2.68 5.85
CA ALA A 9 9.74 1.43 5.27
C ALA A 9 10.83 1.72 4.24
N ARG A 10 12.02 1.19 4.46
CA ARG A 10 13.17 1.38 3.58
C ARG A 10 13.95 0.11 3.30
N THR A 11 13.65 -0.98 3.99
CA THR A 11 14.38 -2.24 3.86
C THR A 11 13.53 -3.28 3.15
N GLU A 12 14.18 -4.30 2.58
CA GLU A 12 13.47 -5.40 1.92
C GLU A 12 12.55 -6.14 2.89
N GLU A 13 12.97 -6.29 4.13
CA GLU A 13 12.15 -6.91 5.16
C GLU A 13 10.88 -6.08 5.42
N GLN A 14 11.02 -4.76 5.48
CA GLN A 14 9.88 -3.87 5.65
C GLN A 14 8.96 -3.87 4.43
N PHE A 15 9.52 -3.94 3.23
CA PHE A 15 8.71 -4.06 2.01
C PHE A 15 7.92 -5.36 2.00
N ALA A 16 8.51 -6.45 2.46
CA ALA A 16 7.80 -7.72 2.56
C ALA A 16 6.64 -7.63 3.56
N ALA A 17 6.84 -6.98 4.69
CA ALA A 17 5.79 -6.77 5.68
C ALA A 17 4.66 -5.90 5.14
N LEU A 18 5.00 -4.80 4.46
CA LEU A 18 4.01 -3.93 3.80
C LEU A 18 3.18 -4.72 2.79
N SER A 19 3.86 -5.49 1.95
CA SER A 19 3.19 -6.26 0.90
C SER A 19 2.27 -7.32 1.49
N LEU A 20 2.69 -7.98 2.55
CA LEU A 20 1.86 -8.96 3.24
C LEU A 20 0.59 -8.33 3.79
N ILE A 21 0.70 -7.17 4.45
CA ILE A 21 -0.47 -6.48 5.00
C ILE A 21 -1.43 -6.06 3.88
N HIS A 22 -0.89 -5.58 2.75
CA HIS A 22 -1.71 -5.28 1.56
C HIS A 22 -2.45 -6.52 1.08
N ALA A 23 -1.73 -7.65 0.93
CA ALA A 23 -2.32 -8.89 0.44
C ALA A 23 -3.44 -9.39 1.37
N LEU A 24 -3.19 -9.36 2.67
CA LEU A 24 -4.19 -9.76 3.65
C LEU A 24 -5.40 -8.82 3.63
N GLY A 25 -5.16 -7.53 3.48
CA GLY A 25 -6.23 -6.55 3.34
C GLY A 25 -7.10 -6.80 2.11
N TRP A 26 -6.47 -7.08 0.98
CA TRP A 26 -7.17 -7.41 -0.26
C TRP A 26 -8.01 -8.66 -0.10
N ARG A 27 -7.42 -9.72 0.45
CA ARG A 27 -8.11 -11.01 0.61
C ARG A 27 -9.30 -10.89 1.55
N THR A 28 -9.20 -10.05 2.57
CA THR A 28 -10.28 -9.84 3.54
C THR A 28 -11.37 -8.92 2.98
N THR A 29 -10.96 -7.78 2.41
CA THR A 29 -11.89 -6.74 1.98
C THR A 29 -12.67 -7.16 0.72
N TYR A 30 -12.00 -7.81 -0.22
CA TYR A 30 -12.58 -8.12 -1.51
C TYR A 30 -13.02 -9.56 -1.68
N ALA A 31 -13.06 -10.32 -0.59
CA ALA A 31 -13.59 -11.69 -0.60
C ALA A 31 -15.03 -11.66 -1.11
N GLY A 32 -15.32 -12.48 -2.11
CA GLY A 32 -16.65 -12.53 -2.72
C GLY A 32 -16.89 -11.50 -3.81
N ALA A 33 -16.13 -10.40 -3.84
CA ALA A 33 -16.25 -9.38 -4.88
C ALA A 33 -15.29 -9.63 -6.05
N ILE A 34 -14.15 -10.26 -5.77
CA ILE A 34 -13.15 -10.62 -6.77
C ILE A 34 -13.06 -12.15 -6.82
N PRO A 35 -13.00 -12.75 -8.03
CA PRO A 35 -12.92 -14.20 -8.13
C PRO A 35 -11.77 -14.79 -7.33
N ALA A 36 -12.03 -15.89 -6.63
CA ALA A 36 -11.07 -16.51 -5.73
C ALA A 36 -9.80 -16.99 -6.43
N ASP A 37 -9.93 -17.49 -7.66
CA ASP A 37 -8.78 -17.96 -8.44
C ASP A 37 -7.89 -16.78 -8.87
N PHE A 38 -8.47 -15.65 -9.19
CA PHE A 38 -7.71 -14.42 -9.47
C PHE A 38 -6.93 -14.01 -8.23
N MET A 39 -7.58 -13.98 -7.07
CA MET A 39 -6.94 -13.62 -5.81
C MET A 39 -5.76 -14.53 -5.50
N ALA A 40 -5.96 -15.84 -5.65
CA ALA A 40 -4.91 -16.82 -5.36
C ALA A 40 -3.71 -16.65 -6.28
N ARG A 41 -3.96 -16.33 -7.55
CA ARG A 41 -2.90 -16.21 -8.55
C ARG A 41 -2.18 -14.87 -8.50
N GLU A 42 -2.95 -13.78 -8.33
CA GLU A 42 -2.42 -12.42 -8.51
C GLU A 42 -2.09 -11.70 -7.21
N ILE A 43 -2.81 -12.00 -6.14
CA ILE A 43 -2.60 -11.31 -4.85
C ILE A 43 -1.75 -12.20 -3.95
N THR A 44 -0.48 -12.31 -4.31
CA THR A 44 0.50 -13.04 -3.52
C THR A 44 1.02 -12.15 -2.39
N ASP A 45 1.64 -12.77 -1.39
CA ASP A 45 2.15 -12.04 -0.23
C ASP A 45 3.20 -11.00 -0.60
N ASP A 46 3.93 -11.23 -1.69
CA ASP A 46 5.03 -10.37 -2.14
C ASP A 46 4.69 -9.52 -3.36
N ARG A 47 3.43 -9.47 -3.75
CA ARG A 47 3.00 -8.80 -4.98
C ARG A 47 3.54 -7.38 -5.11
N TRP A 48 3.53 -6.64 -4.02
CA TRP A 48 3.87 -5.21 -4.05
C TRP A 48 5.33 -4.91 -3.74
N VAL A 49 6.14 -5.91 -3.41
CA VAL A 49 7.55 -5.68 -3.09
C VAL A 49 8.30 -4.95 -4.21
N PRO A 50 8.15 -5.35 -5.49
CA PRO A 50 8.84 -4.61 -6.56
C PRO A 50 8.40 -3.14 -6.65
N THR A 51 7.13 -2.87 -6.41
CA THR A 51 6.60 -1.50 -6.42
C THR A 51 7.23 -0.66 -5.32
N PHE A 52 7.34 -1.20 -4.13
CA PHE A 52 7.95 -0.49 -3.00
C PHE A 52 9.45 -0.30 -3.21
N ARG A 53 10.11 -1.30 -3.77
CA ARG A 53 11.54 -1.21 -4.09
C ARG A 53 11.79 -0.09 -5.11
N GLU A 54 10.95 -0.01 -6.12
CA GLU A 54 11.05 1.06 -7.12
C GLU A 54 10.76 2.42 -6.50
N ASN A 55 9.80 2.49 -5.59
CA ASN A 55 9.48 3.74 -4.90
C ASN A 55 10.66 4.25 -4.06
N LEU A 56 11.48 3.36 -3.53
CA LEU A 56 12.67 3.78 -2.78
C LEU A 56 13.63 4.58 -3.67
N LYS A 57 13.72 4.20 -4.94
CA LYS A 57 14.59 4.90 -5.90
C LYS A 57 14.03 6.27 -6.28
N THR A 58 12.72 6.35 -6.49
CA THR A 58 12.07 7.60 -6.92
C THR A 58 11.75 8.52 -5.76
N ASN A 59 11.58 7.96 -4.58
CA ASN A 59 11.18 8.65 -3.37
C ASN A 59 9.90 9.48 -3.55
N ARG A 60 9.01 9.01 -4.42
CA ARG A 60 7.77 9.72 -4.72
C ARG A 60 6.78 9.65 -3.58
N ASN A 61 6.61 8.46 -3.00
CA ASN A 61 5.65 8.23 -1.93
C ASN A 61 6.36 7.86 -0.64
N GLN A 62 5.71 8.14 0.48
CA GLN A 62 6.16 7.67 1.77
C GLN A 62 5.41 6.39 2.12
N LEU A 63 6.17 5.42 2.61
CA LEU A 63 5.68 4.11 2.99
C LEU A 63 5.83 3.99 4.49
N LEU A 64 4.72 3.97 5.22
CA LEU A 64 4.76 3.89 6.68
C LEU A 64 4.27 2.55 7.17
N LEU A 65 4.95 2.03 8.17
CA LEU A 65 4.52 0.88 8.95
C LEU A 65 4.26 1.32 10.38
N LEU A 66 3.16 0.85 10.93
CA LEU A 66 2.88 0.95 12.37
C LEU A 66 3.24 -0.39 13.00
N TYR A 67 4.05 -0.35 14.03
CA TYR A 67 4.47 -1.52 14.78
C TYR A 67 3.79 -1.55 16.14
N ASP A 68 3.35 -2.73 16.55
CA ASP A 68 3.01 -3.03 17.93
C ASP A 68 4.22 -3.79 18.48
N GLU A 69 5.08 -3.08 19.21
CA GLU A 69 6.41 -3.56 19.59
C GLU A 69 7.21 -3.90 18.34
N ASP A 70 7.48 -5.16 18.05
CA ASP A 70 8.27 -5.58 16.88
C ASP A 70 7.39 -6.12 15.75
N ILE A 71 6.07 -6.08 15.90
CA ILE A 71 5.13 -6.68 14.94
C ILE A 71 4.51 -5.58 14.07
N PRO A 72 4.71 -5.61 12.76
CA PRO A 72 4.00 -4.67 11.88
C PRO A 72 2.52 -5.03 11.80
N VAL A 73 1.66 -4.06 12.13
CA VAL A 73 0.22 -4.30 12.25
C VAL A 73 -0.62 -3.45 11.32
N CYS A 74 -0.06 -2.38 10.78
CA CYS A 74 -0.79 -1.45 9.94
C CYS A 74 0.16 -0.77 8.99
N CYS A 75 -0.34 -0.34 7.83
CA CYS A 75 0.49 0.39 6.88
C CYS A 75 -0.30 1.48 6.19
N ALA A 76 0.42 2.48 5.72
CA ALA A 76 -0.14 3.54 4.91
C ALA A 76 0.87 3.95 3.85
N THR A 77 0.39 4.23 2.66
CA THR A 77 1.19 4.79 1.58
C THR A 77 0.57 6.12 1.20
N PHE A 78 1.37 7.17 1.18
CA PHE A 78 0.88 8.49 0.81
C PHE A 78 1.95 9.27 0.05
N GLY A 79 1.51 10.25 -0.69
CA GLY A 79 2.41 11.06 -1.51
C GLY A 79 1.65 12.15 -2.23
N PRO A 80 2.28 12.77 -3.24
CA PRO A 80 1.59 13.76 -4.06
C PRO A 80 0.37 13.15 -4.73
N ALA A 81 -0.69 13.94 -4.86
CA ALA A 81 -1.89 13.48 -5.56
C ALA A 81 -1.52 13.06 -6.97
N ARG A 82 -2.06 11.92 -7.40
CA ARG A 82 -1.85 11.42 -8.77
C ARG A 82 -2.66 12.28 -9.72
N ILE A 83 -2.00 12.78 -10.75
CA ILE A 83 -2.61 13.66 -11.74
C ILE A 83 -2.75 12.93 -13.07
N ASP A 84 -3.67 13.40 -13.92
CA ASP A 84 -3.99 12.73 -15.18
C ASP A 84 -2.78 12.48 -16.07
N ALA A 85 -1.83 13.39 -16.07
CA ALA A 85 -0.62 13.25 -16.85
C ALA A 85 0.22 12.02 -16.46
N GLY A 86 0.02 11.52 -15.25
CA GLY A 86 0.69 10.31 -14.78
C GLY A 86 -0.07 9.03 -15.11
N LEU A 87 -1.24 9.12 -15.69
CA LEU A 87 -2.04 7.94 -16.03
C LEU A 87 -1.53 7.33 -17.32
N GLN A 88 -1.20 6.05 -17.26
CA GLN A 88 -0.80 5.31 -18.45
C GLN A 88 -2.05 4.96 -19.27
N ALA A 89 -1.86 4.85 -20.57
CA ALA A 89 -2.91 4.37 -21.44
C ALA A 89 -3.37 3.00 -20.98
N GLY A 90 -4.69 2.84 -20.84
CA GLY A 90 -5.28 1.60 -20.36
C GLY A 90 -5.56 1.56 -18.86
N THR A 91 -5.15 2.58 -18.13
CA THR A 91 -5.50 2.70 -16.71
C THR A 91 -6.96 3.12 -16.59
N VAL A 92 -7.77 2.28 -15.97
CA VAL A 92 -9.21 2.51 -15.87
C VAL A 92 -9.58 3.54 -14.82
N CYS A 93 -8.70 3.80 -13.90
CA CYS A 93 -8.93 4.79 -12.86
C CYS A 93 -8.80 6.19 -13.42
N LYS A 94 -9.94 6.74 -13.77
CA LYS A 94 -10.03 8.15 -14.12
C LYS A 94 -10.14 8.95 -12.83
N PHE A 95 -9.03 9.14 -12.16
CA PHE A 95 -9.03 10.13 -11.12
C PHE A 95 -9.08 11.49 -11.79
N ASN A 96 -10.17 12.18 -11.61
CA ASN A 96 -10.23 13.56 -12.04
C ASN A 96 -9.34 14.36 -11.08
N SER A 97 -8.11 14.52 -11.49
CA SER A 97 -7.10 15.19 -10.67
C SER A 97 -7.05 16.69 -10.90
N ARG A 98 -7.95 17.21 -11.69
CA ARG A 98 -8.01 18.65 -11.91
C ARG A 98 -8.33 19.35 -10.60
N GLY A 99 -7.47 20.28 -10.22
CA GLY A 99 -7.63 21.05 -9.00
C GLY A 99 -6.95 20.41 -7.80
N TYR A 100 -6.33 19.26 -7.96
CA TYR A 100 -5.63 18.58 -6.86
C TYR A 100 -4.12 18.72 -6.96
N GLU A 101 -3.61 19.48 -7.90
CA GLU A 101 -2.18 19.75 -8.03
C GLU A 101 -1.68 20.39 -6.74
N GLY A 102 -0.61 19.83 -6.19
CA GLY A 102 -0.04 20.29 -4.92
C GLY A 102 -0.69 19.66 -3.69
N TRP A 103 -1.74 18.86 -3.86
CA TRP A 103 -2.37 18.13 -2.75
C TRP A 103 -1.62 16.84 -2.45
N GLY A 104 -1.80 16.33 -1.24
CA GLY A 104 -1.37 14.98 -0.88
C GLY A 104 -2.50 13.97 -1.08
N GLU A 105 -2.12 12.73 -1.25
CA GLU A 105 -3.08 11.64 -1.40
C GLU A 105 -2.68 10.49 -0.49
N ILE A 106 -3.65 9.91 0.24
CA ILE A 106 -3.47 8.63 0.90
C ILE A 106 -3.80 7.57 -0.14
N ILE A 107 -2.77 6.87 -0.61
CA ILE A 107 -2.91 5.92 -1.71
C ILE A 107 -3.46 4.60 -1.21
N SER A 108 -2.99 4.16 -0.04
CA SER A 108 -3.47 2.93 0.57
C SER A 108 -3.34 2.99 2.08
N PHE A 109 -4.23 2.27 2.75
CA PHE A 109 -4.24 2.19 4.21
C PHE A 109 -4.83 0.84 4.59
N TYR A 110 -4.06 -0.02 5.24
CA TYR A 110 -4.49 -1.36 5.61
C TYR A 110 -4.08 -1.69 7.03
N THR A 111 -4.95 -2.40 7.72
CA THR A 111 -4.64 -2.98 9.02
C THR A 111 -4.59 -4.50 8.88
N HIS A 112 -3.60 -5.12 9.51
CA HIS A 112 -3.51 -6.58 9.53
C HIS A 112 -4.79 -7.15 10.16
N PRO A 113 -5.45 -8.14 9.53
CA PRO A 113 -6.76 -8.62 10.03
C PRO A 113 -6.74 -9.13 11.47
N ASP A 114 -5.62 -9.65 11.92
CA ASP A 114 -5.50 -10.20 13.28
C ASP A 114 -5.27 -9.12 14.34
N HIS A 115 -5.12 -7.86 13.93
CA HIS A 115 -4.77 -6.76 14.81
C HIS A 115 -5.72 -5.57 14.73
N LYS A 116 -6.92 -5.82 14.29
CA LYS A 116 -7.95 -4.77 14.25
C LYS A 116 -8.45 -4.43 15.64
#